data_6343998cb11bd7e7d4db89ac38d81a2d
#
_entry.id   6343998cb11bd7e7d4db89ac38d81a2d
#
_cell.length_a   1.000
_cell.length_b   1.000
_cell.length_c   1.000
_cell.angle_alpha   90.00
_cell.angle_beta   90.00
_cell.angle_gamma   90.00
#
_symmetry.space_group_name_H-M   'P 1'
#
loop_
_entity.id
_entity.type
_entity.pdbx_description
1 polymer ?
#
loop_
_entity_poly.entity_id
_entity_poly.type
_entity_poly.pdbx_seq_one_letter_code
_entity_poly.pdbx_strand_id
1 'polypeptide(L)'
;MALDKNTFKKAYENKYKDIHGDEIENGNNLQRYEALGSLIRDYVSWLWLDTNKRYNKTGEKQIYYFSMEFLLGRLLGDTLMNLGLIDICKEALAELNIDLRDLEELEEDQGLGNGGLGRLAACFLDSMASLGIDGHGCGIRYKYGFFEQKIIDGKQVELSDNWLRQRSEEH
;
A
#
# COMPACT_ATOMS: atom_id res chain seq x y z
N MET A 1 5.67 0.57 21.90
CA MET A 1 5.17 -0.71 22.42
C MET A 1 5.37 -1.73 21.30
N ALA A 2 6.19 -2.76 21.50
CA ALA A 2 6.40 -3.74 20.44
C ALA A 2 5.06 -4.48 20.23
N LEU A 3 4.56 -4.45 19.00
CA LEU A 3 3.35 -5.16 18.62
C LEU A 3 3.69 -6.66 18.62
N ASP A 4 2.99 -7.47 19.42
CA ASP A 4 3.17 -8.92 19.38
C ASP A 4 2.20 -9.57 18.38
N LYS A 5 2.51 -10.81 18.01
CA LYS A 5 1.75 -11.58 17.03
C LYS A 5 0.26 -11.73 17.40
N ASN A 6 -0.05 -11.99 18.66
CA ASN A 6 -1.43 -12.23 19.09
C ASN A 6 -2.25 -10.93 19.03
N THR A 7 -1.64 -9.82 19.41
CA THR A 7 -2.26 -8.49 19.31
C THR A 7 -2.51 -8.13 17.85
N PHE A 8 -1.54 -8.37 16.95
CA PHE A 8 -1.69 -8.14 15.52
C PHE A 8 -2.81 -9.00 14.92
N LYS A 9 -2.79 -10.32 15.20
CA LYS A 9 -3.82 -11.26 14.75
C LYS A 9 -5.22 -10.80 15.15
N LYS A 10 -5.41 -10.48 16.43
CA LYS A 10 -6.70 -10.00 16.95
C LYS A 10 -7.14 -8.68 16.30
N ALA A 11 -6.21 -7.77 16.07
CA ALA A 11 -6.49 -6.51 15.36
C ALA A 11 -6.94 -6.76 13.93
N TYR A 12 -6.31 -7.73 13.24
CA TYR A 12 -6.66 -8.11 11.89
C TYR A 12 -8.04 -8.77 11.79
N GLU A 13 -8.34 -9.73 12.67
CA GLU A 13 -9.66 -10.35 12.76
C GLU A 13 -10.77 -9.33 13.04
N ASN A 14 -10.51 -8.39 13.97
CA ASN A 14 -11.46 -7.31 14.26
C ASN A 14 -11.65 -6.38 13.05
N LYS A 15 -10.56 -5.98 12.38
CA LYS A 15 -10.63 -5.14 11.19
C LYS A 15 -11.43 -5.81 10.08
N TYR A 16 -11.26 -7.12 9.87
CA TYR A 16 -12.04 -7.88 8.92
C TYR A 16 -13.53 -7.85 9.26
N LYS A 17 -13.90 -8.11 10.52
CA LYS A 17 -15.29 -8.04 11.00
C LYS A 17 -15.90 -6.65 10.83
N ASP A 18 -15.15 -5.61 11.13
CA ASP A 18 -15.60 -4.21 11.00
C ASP A 18 -15.92 -3.83 9.54
N ILE A 19 -15.16 -4.36 8.59
CA ILE A 19 -15.33 -4.04 7.16
C ILE A 19 -16.39 -4.92 6.52
N HIS A 20 -16.36 -6.24 6.79
CA HIS A 20 -17.14 -7.23 6.04
C HIS A 20 -18.33 -7.82 6.82
N GLY A 21 -18.40 -7.59 8.13
CA GLY A 21 -19.51 -8.09 8.96
C GLY A 21 -19.55 -9.60 9.13
N ASP A 22 -18.43 -10.30 8.90
CA ASP A 22 -18.32 -11.76 8.95
C ASP A 22 -17.02 -12.21 9.61
N GLU A 23 -16.87 -13.51 9.84
CA GLU A 23 -15.63 -14.12 10.33
C GLU A 23 -14.62 -14.29 9.18
N ILE A 24 -13.34 -14.12 9.47
CA ILE A 24 -12.26 -14.13 8.46
C ILE A 24 -12.12 -15.49 7.74
N GLU A 25 -12.51 -16.57 8.40
CA GLU A 25 -12.50 -17.92 7.86
C GLU A 25 -13.45 -18.07 6.67
N ASN A 26 -14.57 -17.35 6.69
CA ASN A 26 -15.60 -17.38 5.64
C ASN A 26 -15.23 -16.50 4.43
N GLY A 27 -14.22 -15.65 4.58
CA GLY A 27 -13.85 -14.68 3.57
C GLY A 27 -13.02 -15.23 2.42
N ASN A 28 -13.09 -14.55 1.29
CA ASN A 28 -12.16 -14.77 0.18
C ASN A 28 -10.87 -13.96 0.36
N ASN A 29 -9.85 -14.22 -0.47
CA ASN A 29 -8.56 -13.57 -0.35
C ASN A 29 -8.61 -12.06 -0.64
N LEU A 30 -9.53 -11.58 -1.49
CA LEU A 30 -9.70 -10.15 -1.74
C LEU A 30 -10.17 -9.41 -0.48
N GLN A 31 -11.20 -9.92 0.19
CA GLN A 31 -11.70 -9.36 1.45
C GLN A 31 -10.63 -9.38 2.56
N ARG A 32 -9.83 -10.45 2.61
CA ARG A 32 -8.69 -10.56 3.53
C ARG A 32 -7.60 -9.55 3.22
N TYR A 33 -7.30 -9.32 1.95
CA TYR A 33 -6.36 -8.30 1.49
C TYR A 33 -6.85 -6.88 1.87
N GLU A 34 -8.12 -6.56 1.61
CA GLU A 34 -8.72 -5.27 1.95
C GLU A 34 -8.63 -4.99 3.47
N ALA A 35 -8.95 -5.99 4.28
CA ALA A 35 -8.85 -5.87 5.74
C ALA A 35 -7.40 -5.67 6.21
N LEU A 36 -6.44 -6.43 5.63
CA LEU A 36 -5.03 -6.29 5.94
C LEU A 36 -4.51 -4.91 5.54
N GLY A 37 -4.78 -4.48 4.31
CA GLY A 37 -4.39 -3.15 3.82
C GLY A 37 -4.95 -2.02 4.68
N SER A 38 -6.22 -2.12 5.10
CA SER A 38 -6.85 -1.17 5.99
C SER A 38 -6.19 -1.14 7.38
N LEU A 39 -5.85 -2.30 7.96
CA LEU A 39 -5.13 -2.36 9.22
C LEU A 39 -3.74 -1.71 9.13
N ILE A 40 -2.99 -2.02 8.08
CA ILE A 40 -1.65 -1.44 7.86
C ILE A 40 -1.74 0.06 7.66
N ARG A 41 -2.74 0.56 6.92
CA ARG A 41 -3.00 2.00 6.77
C ARG A 41 -3.22 2.69 8.12
N ASP A 42 -3.92 2.06 9.06
CA ASP A 42 -4.11 2.63 10.40
C ASP A 42 -2.76 2.85 11.10
N TYR A 43 -1.84 1.88 11.04
CA TYR A 43 -0.49 2.03 11.61
C TYR A 43 0.32 3.15 10.94
N VAL A 44 0.29 3.20 9.61
CA VAL A 44 0.97 4.26 8.84
C VAL A 44 0.39 5.64 9.17
N SER A 45 -0.93 5.75 9.33
CA SER A 45 -1.62 7.00 9.62
C SER A 45 -1.16 7.63 10.95
N TRP A 46 -0.88 6.83 11.97
CA TRP A 46 -0.33 7.33 13.23
C TRP A 46 1.05 7.95 13.05
N LEU A 47 1.94 7.29 12.30
CA LEU A 47 3.27 7.80 12.00
C LEU A 47 3.21 9.08 11.18
N TRP A 48 2.31 9.14 10.20
CA TRP A 48 2.08 10.31 9.38
C TRP A 48 1.60 11.53 10.20
N LEU A 49 0.66 11.31 11.13
CA LEU A 49 0.19 12.36 12.03
C LEU A 49 1.32 12.89 12.92
N ASP A 50 2.20 12.03 13.39
CA ASP A 50 3.34 12.42 14.23
C ASP A 50 4.38 13.22 13.43
N THR A 51 4.66 12.80 12.19
CA THR A 51 5.51 13.52 11.26
C THR A 51 4.96 14.93 10.97
N ASN A 52 3.65 15.06 10.69
CA ASN A 52 3.02 16.37 10.45
C ASN A 52 3.10 17.29 11.69
N LYS A 53 2.91 16.75 12.89
CA LYS A 53 3.07 17.53 14.13
C LYS A 53 4.52 18.03 14.28
N ARG A 54 5.50 17.18 13.93
CA ARG A 54 6.92 17.56 13.93
C ARG A 54 7.18 18.71 12.97
N TYR A 55 6.75 18.63 11.72
CA TYR A 55 6.90 19.67 10.72
C TYR A 55 6.36 21.03 11.20
N ASN A 56 5.16 21.02 11.76
CA ASN A 56 4.52 22.23 12.26
C ASN A 56 5.27 22.84 13.47
N LYS A 57 5.95 22.01 14.26
CA LYS A 57 6.67 22.45 15.46
C LYS A 57 8.08 22.96 15.15
N THR A 58 8.80 22.28 14.26
CA THR A 58 10.22 22.59 13.98
C THR A 58 10.40 23.66 12.92
N GLY A 59 9.43 23.81 12.01
CA GLY A 59 9.54 24.74 10.89
C GLY A 59 10.67 24.36 9.91
N GLU A 60 11.04 23.07 9.86
CA GLU A 60 12.07 22.57 8.97
C GLU A 60 11.71 22.75 7.50
N LYS A 61 12.75 22.88 6.67
CA LYS A 61 12.58 23.04 5.23
C LYS A 61 12.05 21.74 4.62
N GLN A 62 10.92 21.84 3.89
CA GLN A 62 10.32 20.73 3.20
C GLN A 62 10.59 20.79 1.70
N ILE A 63 10.77 19.64 1.08
CA ILE A 63 10.99 19.49 -0.35
C ILE A 63 9.70 18.98 -1.01
N TYR A 64 9.28 19.64 -2.09
CA TYR A 64 8.14 19.24 -2.90
C TYR A 64 8.66 18.76 -4.26
N TYR A 65 8.55 17.45 -4.51
CA TYR A 65 8.98 16.85 -5.77
C TYR A 65 7.78 16.70 -6.71
N PHE A 66 7.78 17.45 -7.79
CA PHE A 66 6.71 17.43 -8.80
C PHE A 66 7.07 16.48 -9.92
N SER A 67 6.18 15.52 -10.22
CA SER A 67 6.30 14.66 -11.39
C SER A 67 4.91 14.36 -11.95
N MET A 68 4.81 14.23 -13.27
CA MET A 68 3.58 13.74 -13.90
C MET A 68 3.43 12.22 -13.75
N GLU A 69 4.48 11.50 -13.36
CA GLU A 69 4.46 10.06 -13.17
C GLU A 69 5.15 9.66 -11.86
N PHE A 70 4.57 8.66 -11.19
CA PHE A 70 5.17 7.97 -10.05
C PHE A 70 4.95 6.46 -10.21
N LEU A 71 5.99 5.72 -10.61
CA LEU A 71 5.94 4.27 -10.76
C LEU A 71 6.42 3.61 -9.46
N LEU A 72 5.51 3.50 -8.48
CA LEU A 72 5.83 3.01 -7.13
C LEU A 72 5.86 1.48 -7.05
N GLY A 73 4.99 0.80 -7.79
CA GLY A 73 4.78 -0.64 -7.68
C GLY A 73 3.86 -1.01 -6.51
N ARG A 74 3.92 -2.27 -6.08
CA ARG A 74 3.17 -2.80 -4.93
C ARG A 74 3.79 -2.29 -3.63
N LEU A 75 2.96 -1.91 -2.66
CA LEU A 75 3.39 -1.25 -1.44
C LEU A 75 3.16 -2.06 -0.17
N LEU A 76 2.31 -3.09 -0.18
CA LEU A 76 1.96 -3.83 1.03
C LEU A 76 3.17 -4.47 1.70
N GLY A 77 3.95 -5.25 0.96
CA GLY A 77 5.15 -5.91 1.48
C GLY A 77 6.22 -4.93 1.92
N ASP A 78 6.47 -3.88 1.12
CA ASP A 78 7.42 -2.81 1.45
C ASP A 78 6.99 -2.08 2.74
N THR A 79 5.72 -1.72 2.86
CA THR A 79 5.18 -1.06 4.05
C THR A 79 5.31 -1.93 5.30
N LEU A 80 4.97 -3.23 5.20
CA LEU A 80 5.15 -4.18 6.31
C LEU A 80 6.62 -4.29 6.74
N MET A 81 7.54 -4.29 5.78
CA MET A 81 8.98 -4.34 6.05
C MET A 81 9.45 -3.06 6.76
N ASN A 82 9.07 -1.90 6.27
CA ASN A 82 9.44 -0.61 6.84
C ASN A 82 8.85 -0.38 8.24
N LEU A 83 7.68 -0.94 8.53
CA LEU A 83 7.08 -0.97 9.86
C LEU A 83 7.71 -2.01 10.80
N GLY A 84 8.58 -2.91 10.29
CA GLY A 84 9.10 -4.05 11.05
C GLY A 84 8.06 -5.09 11.41
N LEU A 85 6.97 -5.20 10.64
CA LEU A 85 5.82 -6.07 10.92
C LEU A 85 5.77 -7.31 10.04
N ILE A 86 6.68 -7.47 9.08
CA ILE A 86 6.60 -8.54 8.07
C ILE A 86 6.56 -9.95 8.69
N ASP A 87 7.41 -10.24 9.67
CA ASP A 87 7.47 -11.55 10.31
C ASP A 87 6.25 -11.78 11.21
N ILE A 88 5.86 -10.78 11.98
CA ILE A 88 4.66 -10.81 12.83
C ILE A 88 3.41 -11.06 11.99
N CYS A 89 3.30 -10.37 10.86
CA CYS A 89 2.21 -10.53 9.91
C CYS A 89 2.17 -11.95 9.33
N LYS A 90 3.30 -12.46 8.82
CA LYS A 90 3.41 -13.83 8.29
C LYS A 90 2.99 -14.87 9.31
N GLU A 91 3.49 -14.77 10.54
CA GLU A 91 3.15 -15.71 11.61
C GLU A 91 1.68 -15.65 12.00
N ALA A 92 1.10 -14.44 12.08
CA ALA A 92 -0.31 -14.25 12.42
C ALA A 92 -1.24 -14.81 11.32
N LEU A 93 -0.92 -14.56 10.06
CA LEU A 93 -1.67 -15.07 8.91
C LEU A 93 -1.57 -16.59 8.80
N ALA A 94 -0.39 -17.17 9.06
CA ALA A 94 -0.19 -18.63 9.03
C ALA A 94 -1.09 -19.36 10.05
N GLU A 95 -1.34 -18.78 11.22
CA GLU A 95 -2.29 -19.34 12.20
C GLU A 95 -3.75 -19.31 11.71
N LEU A 96 -4.06 -18.47 10.73
CA LEU A 96 -5.37 -18.37 10.09
C LEU A 96 -5.43 -19.17 8.77
N ASN A 97 -4.38 -19.94 8.46
CA ASN A 97 -4.20 -20.66 7.19
C ASN A 97 -4.25 -19.72 5.96
N ILE A 98 -3.70 -18.52 6.10
CA ILE A 98 -3.58 -17.51 5.04
C ILE A 98 -2.10 -17.34 4.69
N ASP A 99 -1.76 -17.39 3.39
CA ASP A 99 -0.41 -17.04 2.91
C ASP A 99 -0.37 -15.54 2.58
N LEU A 100 0.59 -14.80 3.13
CA LEU A 100 0.78 -13.39 2.83
C LEU A 100 1.03 -13.16 1.33
N ARG A 101 1.72 -14.07 0.65
CA ARG A 101 2.02 -13.96 -0.79
C ARG A 101 0.74 -13.96 -1.63
N ASP A 102 -0.24 -14.78 -1.27
CA ASP A 102 -1.53 -14.81 -1.97
C ASP A 102 -2.26 -13.48 -1.86
N LEU A 103 -2.07 -12.75 -0.75
CA LEU A 103 -2.65 -11.42 -0.57
C LEU A 103 -1.84 -10.35 -1.32
N GLU A 104 -0.50 -10.42 -1.29
CA GLU A 104 0.37 -9.50 -2.05
C GLU A 104 0.13 -9.58 -3.57
N GLU A 105 -0.21 -10.78 -4.10
CA GLU A 105 -0.53 -10.95 -5.52
C GLU A 105 -1.84 -10.27 -5.95
N LEU A 106 -2.73 -9.97 -5.01
CA LEU A 106 -3.97 -9.24 -5.27
C LEU A 106 -3.77 -7.72 -5.34
N GLU A 107 -2.63 -7.21 -4.86
CA GLU A 107 -2.34 -5.79 -4.95
C GLU A 107 -2.05 -5.40 -6.40
N GLU A 108 -2.90 -4.57 -6.97
CA GLU A 108 -2.68 -3.98 -8.28
C GLU A 108 -1.67 -2.83 -8.20
N ASP A 109 -0.82 -2.70 -9.22
CA ASP A 109 0.07 -1.56 -9.35
C ASP A 109 -0.74 -0.26 -9.49
N GLN A 110 -0.22 0.81 -8.91
CA GLN A 110 -0.83 2.12 -9.10
C GLN A 110 -0.62 2.57 -10.55
N GLY A 111 -1.70 2.93 -11.22
CA GLY A 111 -1.68 3.44 -12.59
C GLY A 111 -1.15 4.87 -12.72
N LEU A 112 -0.13 5.23 -11.94
CA LEU A 112 0.41 6.58 -11.84
C LEU A 112 1.71 6.78 -12.61
N GLY A 113 2.26 5.74 -13.23
CA GLY A 113 3.51 5.83 -13.98
C GLY A 113 3.67 4.67 -14.95
N ASN A 114 4.59 4.83 -15.91
CA ASN A 114 4.79 3.84 -16.96
C ASN A 114 6.26 3.49 -17.20
N GLY A 115 7.18 4.41 -17.03
CA GLY A 115 8.56 4.22 -17.44
C GLY A 115 9.60 4.89 -16.53
N GLY A 116 10.73 5.25 -17.12
CA GLY A 116 11.90 5.79 -16.42
C GLY A 116 11.63 7.06 -15.63
N LEU A 117 10.78 7.96 -16.16
CA LEU A 117 10.40 9.19 -15.46
C LEU A 117 9.70 8.88 -14.13
N GLY A 118 8.70 7.98 -14.18
CA GLY A 118 7.95 7.59 -12.99
C GLY A 118 8.80 6.80 -12.00
N ARG A 119 9.69 5.91 -12.49
CA ARG A 119 10.60 5.17 -11.61
C ARG A 119 11.64 6.06 -10.96
N LEU A 120 12.16 7.06 -11.68
CA LEU A 120 13.08 8.05 -11.11
C LEU A 120 12.41 8.81 -9.94
N ALA A 121 11.15 9.24 -10.12
CA ALA A 121 10.39 9.90 -9.07
C ALA A 121 10.23 9.00 -7.82
N ALA A 122 9.88 7.73 -8.01
CA ALA A 122 9.80 6.76 -6.92
C ALA A 122 11.14 6.60 -6.17
N CYS A 123 12.25 6.43 -6.91
CA CYS A 123 13.57 6.29 -6.31
C CYS A 123 14.02 7.55 -5.55
N PHE A 124 13.64 8.73 -6.00
CA PHE A 124 13.95 9.97 -5.26
C PHE A 124 13.14 10.08 -3.97
N LEU A 125 11.87 9.66 -3.95
CA LEU A 125 11.09 9.61 -2.72
C LEU A 125 11.71 8.65 -1.69
N ASP A 126 12.13 7.46 -2.12
CA ASP A 126 12.82 6.49 -1.27
C ASP A 126 14.14 7.05 -0.74
N SER A 127 14.91 7.73 -1.59
CA SER A 127 16.18 8.33 -1.19
C SER A 127 15.99 9.45 -0.18
N MET A 128 14.98 10.31 -0.38
CA MET A 128 14.63 11.36 0.60
C MET A 128 14.24 10.75 1.95
N ALA A 129 13.40 9.72 1.94
CA ALA A 129 12.99 9.02 3.16
C ALA A 129 14.19 8.40 3.88
N SER A 130 15.08 7.70 3.15
CA SER A 130 16.27 7.04 3.71
C SER A 130 17.27 8.04 4.30
N LEU A 131 17.33 9.26 3.77
CA LEU A 131 18.20 10.33 4.26
C LEU A 131 17.54 11.19 5.35
N GLY A 132 16.30 10.90 5.74
CA GLY A 132 15.53 11.69 6.70
C GLY A 132 15.22 13.10 6.20
N ILE A 133 15.11 13.28 4.88
CA ILE A 133 14.74 14.55 4.27
C ILE A 133 13.23 14.64 4.21
N ASP A 134 12.68 15.71 4.75
CA ASP A 134 11.24 15.97 4.72
C ASP A 134 10.78 16.30 3.30
N GLY A 135 10.08 15.35 2.65
CA GLY A 135 9.72 15.45 1.25
C GLY A 135 8.29 15.03 0.94
N HIS A 136 7.72 15.66 -0.08
CA HIS A 136 6.38 15.39 -0.58
C HIS A 136 6.42 15.12 -2.08
N GLY A 137 5.88 13.98 -2.52
CA GLY A 137 5.61 13.71 -3.93
C GLY A 137 4.32 14.40 -4.35
N CYS A 138 4.37 15.22 -5.40
CA CYS A 138 3.23 15.93 -5.95
C CYS A 138 3.01 15.51 -7.40
N GLY A 139 1.88 14.87 -7.70
CA GLY A 139 1.57 14.33 -9.03
C GLY A 139 0.10 14.42 -9.37
N ILE A 140 -0.27 13.74 -10.45
CA ILE A 140 -1.63 13.66 -10.95
C ILE A 140 -2.20 12.30 -10.60
N ARG A 141 -3.36 12.27 -9.95
CA ARG A 141 -4.12 11.05 -9.71
C ARG A 141 -4.94 10.72 -10.95
N TYR A 142 -4.34 9.99 -11.88
CA TYR A 142 -5.02 9.57 -13.10
C TYR A 142 -6.20 8.65 -12.79
N LYS A 143 -7.33 8.87 -13.43
CA LYS A 143 -8.51 7.99 -13.31
C LYS A 143 -8.26 6.61 -13.90
N TYR A 144 -7.54 6.58 -15.01
CA TYR A 144 -7.11 5.35 -15.67
C TYR A 144 -5.60 5.33 -15.71
N GLY A 145 -4.98 4.17 -15.53
CA GLY A 145 -3.58 3.97 -15.79
C GLY A 145 -3.25 4.10 -17.29
N PHE A 146 -2.00 3.83 -17.66
CA PHE A 146 -1.58 3.98 -19.05
C PHE A 146 -2.37 3.03 -19.95
N PHE A 147 -2.31 1.74 -19.71
CA PHE A 147 -3.18 0.68 -20.25
C PHE A 147 -2.90 -0.66 -19.56
N GLU A 148 -3.91 -1.53 -19.50
CA GLU A 148 -3.77 -2.92 -19.10
C GLU A 148 -3.42 -3.76 -20.34
N GLN A 149 -2.30 -4.52 -20.28
CA GLN A 149 -1.91 -5.44 -21.35
C GLN A 149 -2.48 -6.83 -21.10
N LYS A 150 -3.16 -7.39 -22.10
CA LYS A 150 -3.63 -8.79 -22.09
C LYS A 150 -3.17 -9.53 -23.34
N ILE A 151 -2.99 -10.83 -23.20
CA ILE A 151 -2.77 -11.72 -24.35
C ILE A 151 -4.10 -12.46 -24.58
N ILE A 152 -4.73 -12.18 -25.71
CA ILE A 152 -5.97 -12.83 -26.13
C ILE A 152 -5.72 -13.50 -27.50
N ASP A 153 -5.95 -14.80 -27.60
CA ASP A 153 -5.70 -15.60 -28.81
C ASP A 153 -4.28 -15.41 -29.38
N GLY A 154 -3.30 -15.34 -28.48
CA GLY A 154 -1.88 -15.16 -28.84
C GLY A 154 -1.50 -13.76 -29.33
N LYS A 155 -2.41 -12.78 -29.21
CA LYS A 155 -2.17 -11.38 -29.59
C LYS A 155 -2.22 -10.49 -28.36
N GLN A 156 -1.35 -9.49 -28.32
CA GLN A 156 -1.42 -8.42 -27.32
C GLN A 156 -2.63 -7.53 -27.60
N VAL A 157 -3.36 -7.24 -26.53
CA VAL A 157 -4.52 -6.33 -26.55
C VAL A 157 -4.34 -5.32 -25.40
N GLU A 158 -4.55 -4.04 -25.68
CA GLU A 158 -4.55 -2.97 -24.70
C GLU A 158 -5.99 -2.67 -24.28
N LEU A 159 -6.21 -2.66 -22.94
CA LEU A 159 -7.49 -2.32 -22.32
C LEU A 159 -7.33 -1.10 -21.41
N SER A 160 -8.45 -0.50 -21.01
CA SER A 160 -8.42 0.56 -20.01
C SER A 160 -7.98 0.01 -18.65
N ASP A 161 -6.92 0.56 -18.10
CA ASP A 161 -6.43 0.22 -16.75
C ASP A 161 -7.29 0.92 -15.69
N ASN A 162 -8.20 0.17 -15.10
CA ASN A 162 -9.11 0.63 -14.04
C ASN A 162 -8.51 0.39 -12.63
N TRP A 163 -7.28 0.73 -12.41
CA TRP A 163 -6.50 0.47 -11.20
C TRP A 163 -7.15 0.96 -9.89
N LEU A 164 -8.07 1.92 -9.96
CA LEU A 164 -8.80 2.43 -8.79
C LEU A 164 -9.97 1.54 -8.34
N ARG A 165 -10.35 0.53 -9.10
CA ARG A 165 -11.55 -0.27 -8.88
C ARG A 165 -11.58 -1.01 -7.56
N GLN A 166 -10.44 -1.43 -7.05
CA GLN A 166 -10.28 -2.24 -5.83
C GLN A 166 -9.64 -1.47 -4.68
N ARG A 167 -9.43 -0.15 -4.83
CA ARG A 167 -8.82 0.65 -3.77
C ARG A 167 -9.88 1.17 -2.81
N SER A 168 -9.77 0.73 -1.57
CA SER A 168 -10.63 1.14 -0.44
C SER A 168 -10.53 2.64 -0.08
N GLU A 169 -9.72 3.41 -0.80
CA GLU A 169 -9.46 4.82 -0.52
C GLU A 169 -10.54 5.77 -1.09
N GLU A 170 -11.53 5.25 -1.79
CA GLU A 170 -12.60 6.03 -2.42
C GLU A 170 -13.91 6.11 -1.61
N HIS A 171 -13.90 5.65 -0.36
CA HIS A 171 -15.09 5.69 0.51
C HIS A 171 -14.91 6.65 1.67
#